data_cb2329a5cc665dc830b75d6cc69a5c7b
#
_entry.id   cb2329a5cc665dc830b75d6cc69a5c7b
#
_cell.length_a   1.000
_cell.length_b   1.000
_cell.length_c   1.000
_cell.angle_alpha   90.00
_cell.angle_beta   90.00
_cell.angle_gamma   90.00
#
_symmetry.space_group_name_H-M   'P 1'
#
loop_
_entity.id
_entity.type
_entity.pdbx_description
1 polymer ?
#
loop_
_entity_poly.entity_id
_entity_poly.type
_entity_poly.pdbx_seq_one_letter_code
_entity_poly.pdbx_strand_id
1 'polypeptide(L)'
;MSRLLLILSLFLILAVPGGAFAEEAKTKVKGPITITSESLTADNKEHTALFEKNVVARTTDMTIHADWMLVYYKEQGGDVTKIEAKGSVKVYQEAKVITANEMVYFADEEKVVFTGSPRAIDGDNVVTGTKITYYTRDDRSVVENSKVILKNKQDK
;
A
#
# COMPACT_ATOMS: atom_id res chain seq x y z
N MET A 1 58.45 -54.60 6.41
CA MET A 1 59.27 -53.38 6.60
C MET A 1 58.87 -52.34 5.59
N SER A 2 58.56 -51.22 6.11
CA SER A 2 58.79 -49.87 5.53
C SER A 2 57.75 -49.31 4.65
N ARG A 3 57.01 -48.44 5.26
CA ARG A 3 56.91 -46.97 5.11
C ARG A 3 56.04 -46.59 3.91
N LEU A 4 54.72 -46.38 4.10
CA LEU A 4 54.13 -45.26 4.71
C LEU A 4 54.59 -43.90 4.14
N LEU A 5 53.79 -43.31 3.31
CA LEU A 5 53.73 -41.86 3.22
C LEU A 5 52.29 -41.40 2.90
N LEU A 6 51.68 -40.88 3.93
CA LEU A 6 50.47 -40.11 3.90
C LEU A 6 50.65 -38.86 3.05
N ILE A 7 49.77 -38.64 2.11
CA ILE A 7 49.54 -37.31 1.59
C ILE A 7 48.10 -36.93 1.92
N LEU A 8 48.00 -36.17 2.97
CA LEU A 8 46.82 -35.50 3.45
C LEU A 8 46.54 -34.34 2.50
N SER A 9 45.67 -34.54 1.51
CA SER A 9 45.15 -33.42 0.76
C SER A 9 43.93 -32.84 1.47
N LEU A 10 44.18 -31.78 2.18
CA LEU A 10 43.19 -30.88 2.82
C LEU A 10 42.39 -30.21 1.70
N PHE A 11 41.22 -30.77 1.39
CA PHE A 11 40.23 -30.08 0.56
C PHE A 11 39.51 -29.08 1.45
N LEU A 12 39.98 -27.84 1.43
CA LEU A 12 39.30 -26.69 2.03
C LEU A 12 38.09 -26.36 1.16
N ILE A 13 36.91 -26.91 1.52
CA ILE A 13 35.66 -26.52 0.96
C ILE A 13 35.34 -25.12 1.59
N LEU A 14 35.59 -24.05 0.83
CA LEU A 14 35.03 -22.76 1.10
C LEU A 14 33.51 -22.85 0.90
N ALA A 15 32.78 -23.10 1.98
CA ALA A 15 31.36 -22.84 2.03
C ALA A 15 31.17 -21.34 1.92
N VAL A 16 30.82 -20.84 0.75
CA VAL A 16 30.26 -19.51 0.57
C VAL A 16 28.89 -19.54 1.23
N PRO A 17 28.63 -18.79 2.32
CA PRO A 17 27.28 -18.61 2.78
C PRO A 17 26.59 -17.76 1.71
N GLY A 18 25.81 -18.42 0.86
CA GLY A 18 24.82 -17.74 0.04
C GLY A 18 23.87 -17.04 0.99
N GLY A 19 24.10 -15.75 1.21
CA GLY A 19 23.14 -14.88 1.84
C GLY A 19 21.90 -14.90 0.95
N ALA A 20 20.90 -15.67 1.35
CA ALA A 20 19.56 -15.47 0.88
C ALA A 20 19.20 -14.06 1.38
N PHE A 21 19.32 -13.06 0.51
CA PHE A 21 18.62 -11.81 0.69
C PHE A 21 17.15 -12.20 0.67
N ALA A 22 16.57 -12.38 1.85
CA ALA A 22 15.15 -12.37 2.01
C ALA A 22 14.75 -10.95 1.58
N GLU A 23 14.28 -10.83 0.36
CA GLU A 23 13.57 -9.66 -0.12
C GLU A 23 12.36 -9.54 0.80
N GLU A 24 12.47 -8.67 1.81
CA GLU A 24 11.34 -8.30 2.63
C GLU A 24 10.30 -7.75 1.66
N ALA A 25 9.24 -8.52 1.46
CA ALA A 25 8.04 -8.06 0.77
C ALA A 25 7.47 -6.90 1.61
N LYS A 26 8.00 -5.70 1.41
CA LYS A 26 7.45 -4.46 1.93
C LYS A 26 6.13 -4.24 1.22
N THR A 27 5.08 -4.17 2.02
CA THR A 27 3.85 -3.43 1.75
C THR A 27 2.64 -4.19 1.20
N LYS A 28 2.27 -5.28 1.83
CA LYS A 28 0.83 -5.51 2.05
C LYS A 28 0.42 -4.58 3.19
N VAL A 29 -0.80 -4.03 3.12
CA VAL A 29 -1.37 -3.24 4.23
C VAL A 29 -1.06 -3.94 5.54
N LYS A 30 -0.20 -3.34 6.37
CA LYS A 30 0.31 -3.98 7.58
C LYS A 30 -0.76 -3.94 8.66
N GLY A 31 -1.02 -5.09 9.26
CA GLY A 31 -1.91 -5.24 10.41
C GLY A 31 -3.39 -5.39 10.06
N PRO A 32 -4.26 -5.50 11.06
CA PRO A 32 -5.69 -5.64 10.86
C PRO A 32 -6.29 -4.36 10.28
N ILE A 33 -7.23 -4.52 9.35
CA ILE A 33 -8.06 -3.43 8.84
C ILE A 33 -9.34 -3.40 9.66
N THR A 34 -9.64 -2.26 10.27
CA THR A 34 -10.92 -2.01 10.94
C THR A 34 -11.74 -1.05 10.10
N ILE A 35 -12.96 -1.44 9.70
CA ILE A 35 -13.88 -0.58 8.94
C ILE A 35 -15.13 -0.36 9.77
N THR A 36 -15.54 0.90 9.90
CA THR A 36 -16.79 1.31 10.52
C THR A 36 -17.65 2.08 9.53
N SER A 37 -18.97 1.92 9.61
CA SER A 37 -19.97 2.60 8.77
C SER A 37 -21.32 2.57 9.44
N GLU A 38 -22.32 3.28 8.90
CA GLU A 38 -23.69 3.17 9.37
C GLU A 38 -24.39 1.90 8.85
N SER A 39 -23.95 1.40 7.68
CA SER A 39 -24.55 0.22 7.07
C SER A 39 -23.44 -0.68 6.49
N LEU A 40 -23.63 -2.00 6.64
CA LEU A 40 -22.82 -3.05 6.03
C LEU A 40 -23.74 -4.06 5.35
N THR A 41 -23.47 -4.31 4.06
CA THR A 41 -24.05 -5.42 3.31
C THR A 41 -22.96 -6.37 2.85
N ALA A 42 -22.98 -7.61 3.30
CA ALA A 42 -22.01 -8.63 2.88
C ALA A 42 -22.68 -9.59 1.89
N ASP A 43 -22.03 -9.82 0.76
CA ASP A 43 -22.43 -10.82 -0.23
C ASP A 43 -21.36 -11.92 -0.31
N ASN A 44 -21.70 -13.08 0.25
CA ASN A 44 -20.78 -14.21 0.30
C ASN A 44 -20.65 -14.93 -1.05
N LYS A 45 -21.58 -14.73 -1.99
CA LYS A 45 -21.51 -15.34 -3.33
C LYS A 45 -20.54 -14.53 -4.22
N GLU A 46 -20.64 -13.21 -4.12
CA GLU A 46 -19.79 -12.30 -4.88
C GLU A 46 -18.48 -11.97 -4.14
N HIS A 47 -18.30 -12.46 -2.91
CA HIS A 47 -17.15 -12.18 -2.05
C HIS A 47 -16.89 -10.69 -1.88
N THR A 48 -17.95 -9.95 -1.53
CA THR A 48 -17.92 -8.50 -1.35
C THR A 48 -18.51 -8.08 -0.02
N ALA A 49 -18.02 -6.94 0.50
CA ALA A 49 -18.60 -6.25 1.64
C ALA A 49 -18.76 -4.77 1.29
N LEU A 50 -20.00 -4.30 1.28
CA LEU A 50 -20.37 -2.93 1.00
C LEU A 50 -20.62 -2.18 2.31
N PHE A 51 -19.86 -1.12 2.53
CA PHE A 51 -19.97 -0.20 3.65
C PHE A 51 -20.52 1.13 3.14
N GLU A 52 -21.53 1.67 3.81
CA GLU A 52 -22.18 2.89 3.38
C GLU A 52 -22.40 3.87 4.55
N LYS A 53 -22.25 5.13 4.24
CA LYS A 53 -22.39 6.29 5.13
C LYS A 53 -21.37 6.34 6.26
N ASN A 54 -20.65 7.45 6.31
CA ASN A 54 -19.62 7.71 7.32
C ASN A 54 -18.60 6.57 7.45
N VAL A 55 -18.13 6.10 6.29
CA VAL A 55 -17.18 4.97 6.25
C VAL A 55 -15.81 5.43 6.71
N VAL A 56 -15.23 4.73 7.67
CA VAL A 56 -13.87 4.96 8.16
C VAL A 56 -13.13 3.63 8.21
N ALA A 57 -12.11 3.49 7.36
CA ALA A 57 -11.20 2.34 7.39
C ALA A 57 -9.88 2.75 8.04
N ARG A 58 -9.41 1.94 8.99
CA ARG A 58 -8.15 2.17 9.73
C ARG A 58 -7.24 0.96 9.59
N THR A 59 -5.98 1.26 9.31
CA THR A 59 -4.87 0.32 9.42
C THR A 59 -3.88 0.84 10.47
N THR A 60 -2.72 0.21 10.62
CA THR A 60 -1.70 0.64 11.58
C THR A 60 -1.19 2.07 11.30
N ASP A 61 -1.09 2.44 10.02
CA ASP A 61 -0.41 3.67 9.54
C ASP A 61 -1.28 4.57 8.68
N MET A 62 -2.54 4.17 8.41
CA MET A 62 -3.41 4.90 7.49
C MET A 62 -4.86 4.96 7.99
N THR A 63 -5.52 6.07 7.72
CA THR A 63 -6.96 6.23 7.92
C THR A 63 -7.61 6.73 6.63
N ILE A 64 -8.67 6.05 6.19
CA ILE A 64 -9.43 6.39 4.99
C ILE A 64 -10.85 6.76 5.42
N HIS A 65 -11.33 7.91 4.96
CA HIS A 65 -12.72 8.34 5.07
C HIS A 65 -13.38 8.33 3.69
N ALA A 66 -14.63 7.90 3.61
CA ALA A 66 -15.43 7.92 2.39
C ALA A 66 -16.92 7.86 2.74
N ASP A 67 -17.80 8.18 1.77
CA ASP A 67 -19.24 8.01 1.93
C ASP A 67 -19.67 6.56 1.63
N TRP A 68 -18.90 5.88 0.79
CA TRP A 68 -19.17 4.55 0.30
C TRP A 68 -17.86 3.78 0.07
N MET A 69 -17.84 2.50 0.44
CA MET A 69 -16.68 1.62 0.25
C MET A 69 -17.12 0.19 -0.06
N LEU A 70 -16.60 -0.37 -1.15
CA LEU A 70 -16.81 -1.76 -1.53
C LEU A 70 -15.48 -2.51 -1.45
N VAL A 71 -15.45 -3.55 -0.65
CA VAL A 71 -14.29 -4.42 -0.43
C VAL A 71 -14.52 -5.74 -1.11
N TYR A 72 -13.58 -6.16 -1.94
CA TYR A 72 -13.53 -7.48 -2.58
C TYR A 72 -12.50 -8.34 -1.87
N TYR A 73 -12.84 -9.60 -1.62
CA TYR A 73 -11.96 -10.52 -0.92
C TYR A 73 -11.97 -11.92 -1.54
N LYS A 74 -10.93 -12.70 -1.28
CA LYS A 74 -10.84 -14.10 -1.74
C LYS A 74 -11.75 -14.99 -0.90
N GLU A 75 -12.38 -15.98 -1.53
CA GLU A 75 -13.17 -17.01 -0.85
C GLU A 75 -12.35 -17.74 0.22
N GLN A 76 -11.11 -18.11 -0.14
CA GLN A 76 -10.19 -18.77 0.78
C GLN A 76 -9.27 -17.74 1.43
N GLY A 77 -9.26 -17.71 2.77
CA GLY A 77 -8.39 -16.86 3.57
C GLY A 77 -8.89 -15.43 3.80
N GLY A 78 -9.92 -14.97 3.07
CA GLY A 78 -10.50 -13.63 3.23
C GLY A 78 -9.57 -12.46 2.88
N ASP A 79 -8.46 -12.72 2.16
CA ASP A 79 -7.54 -11.67 1.74
C ASP A 79 -8.23 -10.65 0.83
N VAL A 80 -8.09 -9.38 1.14
CA VAL A 80 -8.60 -8.28 0.32
C VAL A 80 -7.86 -8.27 -1.02
N THR A 81 -8.62 -8.23 -2.11
CA THR A 81 -8.08 -8.14 -3.49
C THR A 81 -8.19 -6.75 -4.08
N LYS A 82 -9.28 -6.04 -3.75
CA LYS A 82 -9.58 -4.70 -4.25
C LYS A 82 -10.43 -3.93 -3.26
N ILE A 83 -10.23 -2.63 -3.19
CA ILE A 83 -11.12 -1.72 -2.45
C ILE A 83 -11.50 -0.58 -3.38
N GLU A 84 -12.77 -0.26 -3.49
CA GLU A 84 -13.28 0.94 -4.12
C GLU A 84 -13.88 1.84 -3.04
N ALA A 85 -13.52 3.13 -3.04
CA ALA A 85 -14.10 4.13 -2.16
C ALA A 85 -14.57 5.32 -2.97
N LYS A 86 -15.72 5.87 -2.61
CA LYS A 86 -16.37 6.98 -3.30
C LYS A 86 -16.97 7.97 -2.32
N GLY A 87 -17.05 9.21 -2.78
CA GLY A 87 -17.65 10.32 -2.06
C GLY A 87 -16.73 10.89 -0.96
N SER A 88 -16.23 12.10 -1.18
CA SER A 88 -15.42 12.85 -0.21
C SER A 88 -14.25 12.04 0.35
N VAL A 89 -13.58 11.28 -0.51
CA VAL A 89 -12.48 10.40 -0.08
C VAL A 89 -11.36 11.25 0.51
N LYS A 90 -10.91 10.88 1.73
CA LYS A 90 -9.75 11.46 2.41
C LYS A 90 -8.88 10.34 2.98
N VAL A 91 -7.62 10.35 2.62
CA VAL A 91 -6.63 9.41 3.12
C VAL A 91 -5.59 10.17 3.93
N TYR A 92 -5.40 9.75 5.16
CA TYR A 92 -4.39 10.28 6.08
C TYR A 92 -3.32 9.22 6.30
N GLN A 93 -2.09 9.56 6.04
CA GLN A 93 -0.92 8.71 6.28
C GLN A 93 0.21 9.59 6.82
N GLU A 94 0.53 9.44 8.11
CA GLU A 94 1.47 10.33 8.81
C GLU A 94 1.14 11.82 8.59
N ALA A 95 2.06 12.59 8.00
CA ALA A 95 1.86 14.01 7.66
C ALA A 95 1.21 14.24 6.29
N LYS A 96 0.96 13.17 5.52
CA LYS A 96 0.39 13.24 4.16
C LYS A 96 -1.13 13.13 4.20
N VAL A 97 -1.78 13.96 3.41
CA VAL A 97 -3.23 13.91 3.22
C VAL A 97 -3.54 13.88 1.72
N ILE A 98 -4.33 12.91 1.28
CA ILE A 98 -4.83 12.85 -0.09
C ILE A 98 -6.34 12.97 -0.06
N THR A 99 -6.88 13.87 -0.88
CA THR A 99 -8.33 14.03 -1.09
C THR A 99 -8.68 13.75 -2.54
N ALA A 100 -9.82 13.11 -2.78
CA ALA A 100 -10.33 12.82 -4.12
C ALA A 100 -11.83 12.51 -4.07
N ASN A 101 -12.51 12.40 -5.22
CA ASN A 101 -13.88 11.90 -5.25
C ASN A 101 -13.93 10.38 -5.18
N GLU A 102 -12.93 9.71 -5.79
CA GLU A 102 -12.86 8.26 -5.85
C GLU A 102 -11.44 7.76 -5.57
N MET A 103 -11.37 6.57 -5.00
CA MET A 103 -10.14 5.84 -4.76
C MET A 103 -10.35 4.36 -5.09
N VAL A 104 -9.36 3.73 -5.75
CA VAL A 104 -9.33 2.29 -5.96
C VAL A 104 -7.98 1.75 -5.53
N TYR A 105 -7.98 0.78 -4.62
CA TYR A 105 -6.81 -0.01 -4.25
C TYR A 105 -6.83 -1.35 -4.97
N PHE A 106 -5.70 -1.74 -5.56
CA PHE A 106 -5.47 -3.03 -6.20
C PHE A 106 -4.36 -3.77 -5.44
N ALA A 107 -4.73 -4.84 -4.74
CA ALA A 107 -3.80 -5.57 -3.88
C ALA A 107 -2.68 -6.26 -4.67
N ASP A 108 -3.01 -6.90 -5.81
CA ASP A 108 -2.04 -7.63 -6.62
C ASP A 108 -1.03 -6.71 -7.32
N GLU A 109 -1.44 -5.48 -7.64
CA GLU A 109 -0.58 -4.47 -8.27
C GLU A 109 0.09 -3.55 -7.23
N GLU A 110 -0.26 -3.71 -5.94
CA GLU A 110 0.23 -2.89 -4.83
C GLU A 110 0.17 -1.39 -5.15
N LYS A 111 -0.99 -0.95 -5.68
CA LYS A 111 -1.22 0.44 -6.07
C LYS A 111 -2.56 0.98 -5.60
N VAL A 112 -2.59 2.28 -5.39
CA VAL A 112 -3.80 3.06 -5.12
C VAL A 112 -3.97 4.10 -6.23
N VAL A 113 -5.16 4.20 -6.79
CA VAL A 113 -5.50 5.19 -7.82
C VAL A 113 -6.54 6.15 -7.27
N PHE A 114 -6.27 7.43 -7.35
CA PHE A 114 -7.17 8.51 -6.95
C PHE A 114 -7.63 9.28 -8.19
N THR A 115 -8.92 9.48 -8.31
CA THR A 115 -9.56 10.21 -9.41
C THR A 115 -10.61 11.20 -8.90
N GLY A 116 -11.10 12.08 -9.80
CA GLY A 116 -12.05 13.12 -9.41
C GLY A 116 -11.39 14.24 -8.62
N SER A 117 -10.55 15.01 -9.29
CA SER A 117 -9.83 16.15 -8.75
C SER A 117 -8.93 15.82 -7.55
N PRO A 118 -8.04 14.81 -7.67
CA PRO A 118 -7.20 14.42 -6.57
C PRO A 118 -6.22 15.52 -6.18
N ARG A 119 -5.99 15.64 -4.87
CA ARG A 119 -5.07 16.58 -4.26
C ARG A 119 -4.27 15.89 -3.16
N ALA A 120 -2.96 15.93 -3.27
CA ALA A 120 -2.04 15.43 -2.25
C ALA A 120 -1.36 16.61 -1.54
N ILE A 121 -1.31 16.54 -0.22
CA ILE A 121 -0.67 17.53 0.66
C ILE A 121 0.37 16.79 1.48
N ASP A 122 1.60 17.31 1.48
CA ASP A 122 2.71 16.83 2.31
C ASP A 122 3.39 18.06 2.93
N GLY A 123 3.11 18.32 4.20
CA GLY A 123 3.49 19.56 4.86
C GLY A 123 2.92 20.78 4.14
N ASP A 124 3.80 21.66 3.66
CA ASP A 124 3.40 22.87 2.92
C ASP A 124 3.30 22.64 1.39
N ASN A 125 3.67 21.46 0.90
CA ASN A 125 3.65 21.14 -0.53
C ASN A 125 2.28 20.59 -0.95
N VAL A 126 1.83 21.00 -2.12
CA VAL A 126 0.54 20.57 -2.68
C VAL A 126 0.75 20.09 -4.12
N VAL A 127 0.22 18.91 -4.41
CA VAL A 127 0.18 18.34 -5.76
C VAL A 127 -1.27 18.09 -6.13
N THR A 128 -1.67 18.55 -7.31
CA THR A 128 -2.98 18.29 -7.91
C THR A 128 -2.83 17.73 -9.31
N GLY A 129 -3.85 17.04 -9.79
CA GLY A 129 -3.88 16.49 -11.14
C GLY A 129 -5.25 15.92 -11.48
N THR A 130 -5.36 15.26 -12.61
CA THR A 130 -6.58 14.54 -13.02
C THR A 130 -6.61 13.13 -12.46
N LYS A 131 -5.43 12.53 -12.22
CA LYS A 131 -5.27 11.23 -11.60
C LYS A 131 -3.96 11.18 -10.83
N ILE A 132 -3.98 10.60 -9.63
CA ILE A 132 -2.80 10.26 -8.85
C ILE A 132 -2.77 8.74 -8.70
N THR A 133 -1.67 8.11 -9.10
CA THR A 133 -1.40 6.68 -8.87
C THR A 133 -0.23 6.57 -7.89
N TYR A 134 -0.47 5.94 -6.75
CA TYR A 134 0.54 5.67 -5.75
C TYR A 134 0.88 4.19 -5.72
N TYR A 135 2.14 3.84 -5.93
CA TYR A 135 2.67 2.48 -5.84
C TYR A 135 3.24 2.27 -4.44
N THR A 136 2.58 1.42 -3.67
CA THR A 136 2.90 1.23 -2.25
C THR A 136 4.24 0.50 -2.06
N ARG A 137 4.63 -0.37 -3.00
CA ARG A 137 5.89 -1.11 -2.93
C ARG A 137 7.11 -0.19 -3.00
N ASP A 138 7.07 0.78 -3.91
CA ASP A 138 8.22 1.61 -4.28
C ASP A 138 8.13 3.01 -3.67
N ASP A 139 7.10 3.31 -2.89
CA ASP A 139 6.77 4.66 -2.38
C ASP A 139 6.82 5.72 -3.52
N ARG A 140 6.29 5.35 -4.68
CA ARG A 140 6.36 6.15 -5.90
C ARG A 140 4.96 6.63 -6.30
N SER A 141 4.86 7.92 -6.63
CA SER A 141 3.64 8.50 -7.17
C SER A 141 3.79 8.95 -8.62
N VAL A 142 2.74 8.74 -9.40
CA VAL A 142 2.60 9.26 -10.76
C VAL A 142 1.36 10.14 -10.79
N VAL A 143 1.50 11.37 -11.30
CA VAL A 143 0.40 12.33 -11.37
C VAL A 143 0.19 12.76 -12.82
N GLU A 144 -1.03 12.57 -13.32
CA GLU A 144 -1.41 13.00 -14.67
C GLU A 144 -1.93 14.44 -14.65
N ASN A 145 -1.52 15.26 -15.63
CA ASN A 145 -1.84 16.69 -15.72
C ASN A 145 -1.55 17.44 -14.43
N SER A 146 -0.34 17.27 -13.92
CA SER A 146 0.04 17.71 -12.59
C SER A 146 0.25 19.22 -12.50
N LYS A 147 -0.15 19.77 -11.33
CA LYS A 147 0.26 21.09 -10.84
C LYS A 147 0.85 20.92 -9.45
N VAL A 148 2.06 21.44 -9.24
CA VAL A 148 2.77 21.35 -7.97
C VAL A 148 2.99 22.73 -7.41
N ILE A 149 2.69 22.93 -6.14
CA ILE A 149 2.98 24.14 -5.37
C ILE A 149 3.98 23.73 -4.29
N LEU A 150 5.20 24.23 -4.39
CA LEU A 150 6.26 24.04 -3.41
C LEU A 150 6.44 25.36 -2.62
N LYS A 151 6.37 25.28 -1.31
CA LYS A 151 6.73 26.39 -0.44
C LYS A 151 8.19 26.23 -0.03
N ASN A 152 9.06 27.07 -0.59
CA ASN A 152 10.41 27.20 -0.09
C ASN A 152 10.36 27.89 1.28
N LYS A 153 10.89 27.23 2.30
CA LYS A 153 11.22 27.92 3.54
C LYS A 153 12.32 28.91 3.21
N GLN A 154 11.99 30.21 3.16
CA GLN A 154 13.04 31.21 3.20
C GLN A 154 13.63 31.14 4.61
N ASP A 155 14.88 30.76 4.70
CA ASP A 155 15.65 30.88 5.93
C ASP A 155 15.64 32.35 6.37
N LYS A 156 15.15 32.58 7.59
CA LYS A 156 15.28 33.86 8.28
C LYS A 156 16.60 33.85 9.03
#